data_a8cdb34e8a0063ddc3aea15d5d8bd3e0
#
_entry.id   a8cdb34e8a0063ddc3aea15d5d8bd3e0
#
_cell.length_a   1.000
_cell.length_b   1.000
_cell.length_c   1.000
_cell.angle_alpha   90.00
_cell.angle_beta   90.00
_cell.angle_gamma   90.00
#
_symmetry.space_group_name_H-M   'P 1'
#
loop_
_entity.id
_entity.type
_entity.pdbx_description
1 polymer ?
#
loop_
_entity_poly.entity_id
_entity_poly.type
_entity_poly.pdbx_seq_one_letter_code
_entity_poly.pdbx_strand_id
1 'polypeptide(L)'
;FEATRLATGYHNHHGFEIHGELGALRFWFDEMPYLDYFDATAEPLVRGWTRIDVSDGDAGHPWVGAWWPAGHPIGYEHTFAHQAADILAVLGGGEPVAPMPDFAEALVVQAVLETVVESARRGAPVEVGELLLG
;
A
#
# COMPACT_ATOMS: atom_id res chain seq x y z
N PHE A 1 8.86 7.06 -9.70
CA PHE A 1 9.21 5.78 -9.10
C PHE A 1 10.71 5.70 -8.89
N GLU A 2 11.13 5.10 -7.78
CA GLU A 2 12.51 4.73 -7.52
C GLU A 2 12.55 3.27 -7.10
N ALA A 3 13.43 2.48 -7.72
CA ALA A 3 13.64 1.09 -7.36
C ALA A 3 15.13 0.75 -7.47
N THR A 4 15.73 0.29 -6.38
CA THR A 4 17.15 -0.08 -6.33
C THR A 4 17.38 -1.27 -5.41
N ARG A 5 18.37 -2.07 -5.72
CA ARG A 5 18.88 -3.11 -4.81
C ARG A 5 20.24 -2.76 -4.21
N LEU A 6 20.70 -1.54 -4.44
CA LEU A 6 22.03 -1.06 -4.04
C LEU A 6 21.98 -0.08 -2.86
N ALA A 7 20.81 0.20 -2.29
CA ALA A 7 20.65 1.09 -1.15
C ALA A 7 21.15 0.39 0.12
N THR A 8 22.41 0.63 0.46
CA THR A 8 23.06 0.06 1.64
C THR A 8 22.32 0.46 2.92
N GLY A 9 21.99 -0.52 3.76
CA GLY A 9 21.27 -0.28 5.02
C GLY A 9 19.77 -0.58 4.94
N TYR A 10 19.21 -0.72 3.74
CA TYR A 10 17.82 -1.14 3.54
C TYR A 10 17.75 -2.61 3.11
N HIS A 11 16.74 -3.32 3.61
CA HIS A 11 16.45 -4.70 3.23
C HIS A 11 15.22 -4.79 2.33
N ASN A 12 14.04 -4.64 2.90
CA ASN A 12 12.77 -4.66 2.17
C ASN A 12 12.01 -3.35 2.41
N HIS A 13 12.73 -2.24 2.30
CA HIS A 13 12.17 -0.90 2.47
C HIS A 13 11.45 -0.49 1.19
N HIS A 14 10.15 -0.67 1.16
CA HIS A 14 9.31 -0.15 0.09
C HIS A 14 8.02 0.43 0.67
N GLY A 15 7.43 1.36 -0.06
CA GLY A 15 6.24 2.04 0.39
C GLY A 15 5.85 3.15 -0.57
N PHE A 16 5.03 4.04 -0.10
CA PHE A 16 4.60 5.20 -0.88
C PHE A 16 4.36 6.42 0.00
N GLU A 17 4.48 7.59 -0.60
CA GLU A 17 3.99 8.85 -0.08
C GLU A 17 3.04 9.47 -1.11
N ILE A 18 1.88 9.93 -0.65
CA ILE A 18 0.87 10.60 -1.46
C ILE A 18 0.63 11.97 -0.86
N HIS A 19 0.79 13.03 -1.67
CA HIS A 19 0.60 14.41 -1.27
C HIS A 19 -0.56 15.02 -2.04
N GLY A 20 -1.57 15.50 -1.29
CA GLY A 20 -2.71 16.26 -1.81
C GLY A 20 -2.77 17.66 -1.22
N GLU A 21 -3.73 18.46 -1.68
CA GLU A 21 -3.92 19.84 -1.19
C GLU A 21 -4.34 19.91 0.28
N LEU A 22 -5.09 18.92 0.75
CA LEU A 22 -5.67 18.91 2.10
C LEU A 22 -4.93 18.00 3.08
N GLY A 23 -3.95 17.23 2.62
CA GLY A 23 -3.20 16.32 3.47
C GLY A 23 -2.26 15.40 2.72
N ALA A 24 -1.60 14.55 3.46
CA ALA A 24 -0.69 13.55 2.91
C ALA A 24 -0.80 12.23 3.68
N LEU A 25 -0.45 11.14 3.00
CA LEU A 25 -0.34 9.81 3.55
C LEU A 25 1.00 9.22 3.19
N ARG A 26 1.57 8.43 4.08
CA ARG A 26 2.70 7.57 3.76
C ARG A 26 2.61 6.24 4.48
N PHE A 27 3.10 5.23 3.81
CA PHE A 27 3.18 3.86 4.30
C PHE A 27 4.54 3.27 3.97
N TRP A 28 5.13 2.56 4.93
CA TRP A 28 6.37 1.82 4.77
C TRP A 28 6.17 0.36 5.14
N PHE A 29 6.55 -0.52 4.23
CA PHE A 29 6.34 -1.96 4.39
C PHE A 29 7.13 -2.57 5.56
N ASP A 30 8.29 -2.05 5.87
CA ASP A 30 9.10 -2.43 7.04
C ASP A 30 8.55 -1.88 8.37
N GLU A 31 7.53 -1.02 8.31
CA GLU A 31 6.75 -0.51 9.44
C GLU A 31 5.25 -0.82 9.28
N MET A 32 4.89 -2.00 8.80
CA MET A 32 3.52 -2.41 8.43
C MET A 32 2.40 -2.05 9.42
N PRO A 33 2.61 -2.06 10.75
CA PRO A 33 1.55 -1.68 11.69
C PRO A 33 1.16 -0.21 11.65
N TYR A 34 1.86 0.62 10.91
CA TYR A 34 1.68 2.06 10.98
C TYR A 34 1.30 2.68 9.64
N LEU A 35 0.36 3.63 9.71
CA LEU A 35 0.06 4.57 8.64
C LEU A 35 0.32 5.97 9.17
N ASP A 36 1.16 6.75 8.49
CA ASP A 36 1.36 8.14 8.84
C ASP A 36 0.43 9.04 7.99
N TYR A 37 -0.28 9.92 8.67
CA TYR A 37 -1.21 10.89 8.09
C TYR A 37 -0.84 12.32 8.45
N PHE A 38 -0.95 13.24 7.50
CA PHE A 38 -0.79 14.67 7.71
C PHE A 38 -2.06 15.39 7.29
N ASP A 39 -2.67 16.14 8.22
CA ASP A 39 -3.82 17.00 7.95
C ASP A 39 -3.34 18.44 7.73
N ALA A 40 -3.40 18.91 6.49
CA ALA A 40 -3.02 20.29 6.16
C ALA A 40 -4.04 21.32 6.67
N THR A 41 -5.24 20.89 7.04
CA THR A 41 -6.31 21.77 7.54
C THR A 41 -6.29 21.92 9.06
N ALA A 42 -5.52 21.11 9.77
CA ALA A 42 -5.41 21.15 11.22
C ALA A 42 -4.84 22.50 11.73
N GLU A 43 -5.16 22.84 12.96
CA GLU A 43 -4.64 24.03 13.63
C GLU A 43 -3.10 24.02 13.64
N PRO A 44 -2.43 25.17 13.39
CA PRO A 44 -0.97 25.23 13.22
C PRO A 44 -0.17 24.62 14.38
N LEU A 45 -0.65 24.75 15.61
CA LEU A 45 0.05 24.25 16.80
C LEU A 45 0.06 22.72 16.92
N VAL A 46 -0.88 22.02 16.28
CA VAL A 46 -1.01 20.56 16.31
C VAL A 46 -0.79 19.94 14.93
N ARG A 47 -0.50 20.78 13.93
CA ARG A 47 -0.26 20.32 12.56
C ARG A 47 1.06 19.58 12.46
N GLY A 48 1.00 18.31 12.15
CA GLY A 48 2.17 17.45 12.00
C GLY A 48 1.77 16.08 11.49
N TRP A 49 2.75 15.23 11.25
CA TRP A 49 2.51 13.84 10.95
C TRP A 49 1.95 13.12 12.17
N THR A 50 0.77 12.52 12.02
CA THR A 50 0.15 11.65 13.01
C THR A 50 0.40 10.21 12.62
N ARG A 51 1.01 9.43 13.51
CA ARG A 51 1.20 7.99 13.33
C ARG A 51 -0.02 7.25 13.86
N ILE A 52 -0.66 6.49 12.99
CA ILE A 52 -1.82 5.67 13.28
C ILE A 52 -1.36 4.22 13.42
N ASP A 53 -1.61 3.61 14.56
CA ASP A 53 -1.39 2.18 14.77
C ASP A 53 -2.61 1.43 14.23
N VAL A 54 -2.46 0.77 13.08
CA VAL A 54 -3.56 0.04 12.42
C VAL A 54 -3.87 -1.30 13.10
N SER A 55 -3.05 -1.74 14.04
CA SER A 55 -3.31 -2.93 14.86
C SER A 55 -4.20 -2.65 16.08
N ASP A 56 -4.55 -1.38 16.32
CA ASP A 56 -5.61 -1.02 17.27
C ASP A 56 -6.98 -1.40 16.70
N GLY A 57 -7.79 -2.12 17.47
CA GLY A 57 -9.10 -2.61 17.06
C GLY A 57 -10.07 -1.53 16.57
N ASP A 58 -9.90 -0.30 17.02
CA ASP A 58 -10.71 0.85 16.61
C ASP A 58 -10.15 1.60 15.38
N ALA A 59 -8.95 1.24 14.90
CA ALA A 59 -8.29 1.90 13.77
C ALA A 59 -8.86 1.52 12.40
N GLY A 60 -9.84 0.61 12.35
CA GLY A 60 -10.54 0.27 11.11
C GLY A 60 -9.81 -0.70 10.17
N HIS A 61 -8.70 -1.31 10.59
CA HIS A 61 -8.07 -2.36 9.79
C HIS A 61 -8.99 -3.58 9.69
N PRO A 62 -9.36 -4.05 8.48
CA PRO A 62 -10.46 -5.00 8.28
C PRO A 62 -10.23 -6.37 8.93
N TRP A 63 -8.98 -6.77 9.14
CA TRP A 63 -8.62 -8.08 9.70
C TRP A 63 -8.21 -8.06 11.17
N VAL A 64 -8.14 -6.89 11.81
CA VAL A 64 -7.61 -6.79 13.18
C VAL A 64 -8.38 -7.64 14.17
N GLY A 65 -9.71 -7.73 14.03
CA GLY A 65 -10.56 -8.53 14.90
C GLY A 65 -10.38 -10.06 14.78
N ALA A 66 -9.69 -10.54 13.74
CA ALA A 66 -9.39 -11.95 13.54
C ALA A 66 -8.11 -12.41 14.24
N TRP A 67 -7.33 -11.45 14.76
CA TRP A 67 -6.02 -11.72 15.36
C TRP A 67 -5.98 -11.39 16.85
N TRP A 68 -4.83 -11.01 17.33
CA TRP A 68 -4.58 -10.69 18.73
C TRP A 68 -5.16 -9.33 19.11
N PRO A 69 -5.38 -9.06 20.41
CA PRO A 69 -5.79 -7.73 20.86
C PRO A 69 -4.80 -6.63 20.46
N ALA A 70 -5.26 -5.37 20.56
CA ALA A 70 -4.44 -4.18 20.30
C ALA A 70 -3.03 -4.26 20.91
N GLY A 71 -2.04 -3.72 20.21
CA GLY A 71 -0.63 -3.80 20.57
C GLY A 71 0.10 -5.07 20.08
N HIS A 72 -0.59 -5.93 19.33
CA HIS A 72 0.02 -7.08 18.64
C HIS A 72 0.02 -6.79 17.13
N PRO A 73 1.15 -6.43 16.54
CA PRO A 73 1.20 -5.99 15.15
C PRO A 73 0.84 -7.11 14.18
N ILE A 74 0.10 -6.74 13.13
CA ILE A 74 -0.08 -7.58 11.96
C ILE A 74 1.19 -7.50 11.12
N GLY A 75 1.79 -8.63 10.79
CA GLY A 75 3.06 -8.73 10.07
C GLY A 75 2.91 -9.34 8.67
N TYR A 76 4.04 -9.59 8.04
CA TYR A 76 4.12 -10.04 6.66
C TYR A 76 3.39 -11.35 6.38
N GLU A 77 3.51 -12.34 7.25
CA GLU A 77 2.85 -13.64 7.14
C GLU A 77 1.32 -13.55 7.18
N HIS A 78 0.79 -12.57 7.90
CA HIS A 78 -0.65 -12.34 7.99
C HIS A 78 -1.25 -11.93 6.64
N THR A 79 -0.50 -11.24 5.78
CA THR A 79 -0.98 -10.83 4.45
C THR A 79 -1.36 -12.04 3.59
N PHE A 80 -0.58 -13.11 3.65
CA PHE A 80 -0.90 -14.37 2.93
C PHE A 80 -2.11 -15.08 3.53
N ALA A 81 -2.26 -15.06 4.85
CA ALA A 81 -3.43 -15.62 5.52
C ALA A 81 -4.72 -14.85 5.14
N HIS A 82 -4.66 -13.52 5.10
CA HIS A 82 -5.77 -12.68 4.66
C HIS A 82 -6.15 -12.96 3.22
N GLN A 83 -5.17 -12.99 2.31
CA GLN A 83 -5.40 -13.30 0.90
C GLN A 83 -6.03 -14.69 0.72
N ALA A 84 -5.53 -15.70 1.43
CA ALA A 84 -6.09 -17.04 1.36
C ALA A 84 -7.53 -17.08 1.88
N ALA A 85 -7.84 -16.38 2.95
CA ALA A 85 -9.19 -16.29 3.50
C ALA A 85 -10.16 -15.60 2.52
N ASP A 86 -9.75 -14.50 1.89
CA ASP A 86 -10.56 -13.81 0.89
C ASP A 86 -10.81 -14.68 -0.35
N ILE A 87 -9.79 -15.39 -0.85
CA ILE A 87 -9.94 -16.34 -1.96
C ILE A 87 -10.95 -17.43 -1.59
N LEU A 88 -10.85 -18.03 -0.40
CA LEU A 88 -11.78 -19.07 0.05
C LEU A 88 -13.20 -18.54 0.23
N ALA A 89 -13.36 -17.31 0.71
CA ALA A 89 -14.67 -16.68 0.83
C ALA A 89 -15.34 -16.52 -0.54
N VAL A 90 -14.63 -16.01 -1.52
CA VAL A 90 -15.13 -15.83 -2.90
C VAL A 90 -15.44 -17.17 -3.56
N LEU A 91 -14.57 -18.18 -3.43
CA LEU A 91 -14.82 -19.51 -3.94
C LEU A 91 -16.02 -20.19 -3.28
N GLY A 92 -16.32 -19.86 -2.02
CA GLY A 92 -17.50 -20.30 -1.28
C GLY A 92 -18.79 -19.53 -1.62
N GLY A 93 -18.73 -18.56 -2.54
CA GLY A 93 -19.87 -17.71 -2.94
C GLY A 93 -20.15 -16.55 -1.97
N GLY A 94 -19.19 -16.21 -1.10
CA GLY A 94 -19.22 -15.04 -0.22
C GLY A 94 -18.46 -13.85 -0.81
N GLU A 95 -18.33 -12.79 -0.01
CA GLU A 95 -17.61 -11.57 -0.36
C GLU A 95 -16.26 -11.54 0.35
N PRO A 96 -15.20 -10.98 -0.28
CA PRO A 96 -13.92 -10.76 0.37
C PRO A 96 -14.03 -9.62 1.40
N VAL A 97 -13.19 -9.66 2.41
CA VAL A 97 -13.10 -8.59 3.44
C VAL A 97 -12.41 -7.34 2.88
N ALA A 98 -11.45 -7.53 1.98
CA ALA A 98 -10.76 -6.46 1.27
C ALA A 98 -10.92 -6.62 -0.25
N PRO A 99 -10.82 -5.53 -1.04
CA PRO A 99 -10.84 -5.62 -2.50
C PRO A 99 -9.77 -6.60 -3.00
N MET A 100 -10.18 -7.55 -3.84
CA MET A 100 -9.26 -8.51 -4.45
C MET A 100 -8.86 -8.03 -5.84
N PRO A 101 -7.56 -7.93 -6.14
CA PRO A 101 -7.11 -7.59 -7.48
C PRO A 101 -7.46 -8.71 -8.47
N ASP A 102 -7.89 -8.33 -9.66
CA ASP A 102 -8.15 -9.23 -10.78
C ASP A 102 -7.06 -9.13 -11.86
N PHE A 103 -7.22 -9.91 -12.95
CA PHE A 103 -6.27 -9.89 -14.07
C PHE A 103 -6.29 -8.58 -14.86
N ALA A 104 -7.41 -7.84 -14.86
CA ALA A 104 -7.47 -6.55 -15.52
C ALA A 104 -6.65 -5.51 -14.76
N GLU A 105 -6.75 -5.47 -13.44
CA GLU A 105 -5.88 -4.64 -12.59
C GLU A 105 -4.41 -5.05 -12.69
N ALA A 106 -4.14 -6.36 -12.71
CA ALA A 106 -2.78 -6.86 -12.89
C ALA A 106 -2.16 -6.41 -14.23
N LEU A 107 -2.96 -6.34 -15.30
CA LEU A 107 -2.51 -5.83 -16.60
C LEU A 107 -2.13 -4.34 -16.51
N VAL A 108 -2.92 -3.54 -15.80
CA VAL A 108 -2.60 -2.11 -15.58
C VAL A 108 -1.30 -1.96 -14.79
N VAL A 109 -1.13 -2.76 -13.73
CA VAL A 109 0.10 -2.76 -12.94
C VAL A 109 1.30 -3.14 -13.80
N GLN A 110 1.17 -4.18 -14.65
CA GLN A 110 2.25 -4.59 -15.57
C GLN A 110 2.60 -3.47 -16.56
N ALA A 111 1.61 -2.78 -17.11
CA ALA A 111 1.85 -1.65 -18.00
C ALA A 111 2.58 -0.50 -17.30
N VAL A 112 2.25 -0.23 -16.04
CA VAL A 112 2.99 0.76 -15.23
C VAL A 112 4.45 0.34 -15.06
N LEU A 113 4.72 -0.93 -14.73
CA LEU A 113 6.07 -1.44 -14.55
C LEU A 113 6.91 -1.32 -15.84
N GLU A 114 6.35 -1.72 -16.98
CA GLU A 114 7.03 -1.57 -18.28
C GLU A 114 7.29 -0.09 -18.62
N THR A 115 6.31 0.79 -18.33
CA THR A 115 6.45 2.23 -18.56
C THR A 115 7.56 2.84 -17.69
N VAL A 116 7.70 2.41 -16.45
CA VAL A 116 8.79 2.86 -15.55
C VAL A 116 10.16 2.49 -16.13
N VAL A 117 10.32 1.27 -16.65
CA VAL A 117 11.56 0.82 -17.29
C VAL A 117 11.85 1.64 -18.54
N GLU A 118 10.84 1.88 -19.37
CA GLU A 118 11.00 2.67 -20.61
C GLU A 118 11.30 4.15 -20.30
N SER A 119 10.64 4.73 -19.30
CA SER A 119 10.93 6.09 -18.82
C SER A 119 12.39 6.22 -18.37
N ALA A 120 12.90 5.25 -17.62
CA ALA A 120 14.28 5.22 -17.18
C ALA A 120 15.27 5.14 -18.37
N ARG A 121 14.95 4.34 -19.39
CA ARG A 121 15.78 4.23 -20.61
C ARG A 121 15.80 5.49 -21.45
N ARG A 122 14.65 6.18 -21.57
CA ARG A 122 14.52 7.42 -22.34
C ARG A 122 15.04 8.64 -21.57
N GLY A 123 15.12 8.56 -20.24
CA GLY A 123 15.38 9.72 -19.38
C GLY A 123 14.27 10.78 -19.46
N ALA A 124 13.04 10.37 -19.74
CA ALA A 124 11.88 11.24 -19.96
C ALA A 124 10.57 10.56 -19.48
N PRO A 125 9.54 11.33 -19.14
CA PRO A 125 8.22 10.81 -18.86
C PRO A 125 7.68 9.99 -20.05
N VAL A 126 6.94 8.91 -19.75
CA VAL A 126 6.25 8.06 -20.71
C VAL A 126 4.81 7.85 -20.24
N GLU A 127 3.86 7.95 -21.15
CA GLU A 127 2.46 7.72 -20.85
C GLU A 127 2.16 6.21 -20.76
N VAL A 128 1.47 5.81 -19.68
CA VAL A 128 1.14 4.39 -19.43
C VAL A 128 0.26 3.81 -20.54
N GLY A 129 -0.65 4.63 -21.09
CA GLY A 129 -1.58 4.22 -22.14
C GLY A 129 -0.93 3.80 -23.46
N GLU A 130 0.28 4.24 -23.77
CA GLU A 130 1.00 3.85 -24.98
C GLU A 130 1.29 2.34 -25.04
N LEU A 131 1.51 1.71 -23.89
CA LEU A 131 1.82 0.28 -23.79
C LEU A 131 0.57 -0.62 -23.67
N LEU A 132 -0.58 -0.06 -23.30
CA LEU A 132 -1.85 -0.79 -23.23
C LEU A 132 -2.55 -0.92 -24.60
N LEU A 133 -2.16 -0.07 -25.56
CA LEU A 133 -2.79 0.03 -26.88
C LEU A 133 -1.98 -0.61 -28.00
N GLY A 134 -0.81 -1.13 -27.73
CA GLY A 134 0.07 -1.86 -28.66
C GLY A 134 -0.06 -3.34 -28.54
#